data_21c81b69e06da7290bd1eb2eaa1ad192
#
_entry.id   21c81b69e06da7290bd1eb2eaa1ad192
#
_cell.length_a   1.000
_cell.length_b   1.000
_cell.length_c   1.000
_cell.angle_alpha   90.00
_cell.angle_beta   90.00
_cell.angle_gamma   90.00
#
_symmetry.space_group_name_H-M   'P 1'
#
loop_
_entity.id
_entity.type
_entity.pdbx_description
1 polymer ?
#
loop_
_entity_poly.entity_id
_entity_poly.type
_entity_poly.pdbx_seq_one_letter_code
_entity_poly.pdbx_strand_id
1 'polypeptide(L)'
;QATVCDRSAALEVAKEIASTHKAGARLTYLPLDFLTEDFPDAYDVIWYSNVLHIYSPQENQSVFRHALAALSPGGRLLIQDAFLHDKDGLFPEEASLFAVSMLLFTERGNTYKAAETRAWLTDAGFERIKVLRMKKGTEDWEDGILEARSPGTIARTPAHRTGSATGRSWVPPSSAGSW
;
A
#
# COMPACT_ATOMS: atom_id res chain seq x y z
N GLN A 1 6.92 -2.54 17.07
CA GLN A 1 5.81 -3.36 16.58
C GLN A 1 5.60 -3.00 15.10
N ALA A 2 5.31 -3.98 14.26
CA ALA A 2 4.98 -3.75 12.86
C ALA A 2 3.79 -4.63 12.45
N THR A 3 2.98 -4.13 11.52
CA THR A 3 1.87 -4.87 10.93
C THR A 3 2.22 -5.24 9.50
N VAL A 4 2.12 -6.53 9.17
CA VAL A 4 2.21 -7.03 7.81
C VAL A 4 0.80 -7.08 7.25
N CYS A 5 0.56 -6.32 6.18
CA CYS A 5 -0.74 -6.25 5.51
C CYS A 5 -0.62 -6.91 4.15
N ASP A 6 -1.46 -7.90 3.89
CA ASP A 6 -1.56 -8.58 2.60
C ASP A 6 -2.84 -9.44 2.55
N ARG A 7 -3.07 -10.14 1.44
CA ARG A 7 -4.12 -11.13 1.31
C ARG A 7 -3.85 -12.34 2.23
N SER A 8 -4.91 -12.98 2.72
CA SER A 8 -4.81 -14.08 3.71
C SER A 8 -3.81 -15.17 3.31
N ALA A 9 -3.78 -15.59 2.04
CA ALA A 9 -2.87 -16.63 1.58
C ALA A 9 -1.39 -16.21 1.68
N ALA A 10 -1.06 -14.95 1.37
CA ALA A 10 0.30 -14.42 1.50
C ALA A 10 0.70 -14.31 2.98
N LEU A 11 -0.24 -13.94 3.85
CA LEU A 11 0.02 -13.82 5.29
C LEU A 11 0.33 -15.17 5.94
N GLU A 12 -0.22 -16.28 5.47
CA GLU A 12 0.16 -17.61 5.99
C GLU A 12 1.63 -17.91 5.72
N VAL A 13 2.12 -17.64 4.51
CA VAL A 13 3.53 -17.77 4.17
C VAL A 13 4.41 -16.78 4.99
N ALA A 14 3.95 -15.56 5.14
CA ALA A 14 4.65 -14.55 5.95
C ALA A 14 4.80 -14.97 7.41
N LYS A 15 3.76 -15.58 8.01
CA LYS A 15 3.80 -16.13 9.37
C LYS A 15 4.81 -17.26 9.51
N GLU A 16 4.83 -18.18 8.55
CA GLU A 16 5.77 -19.29 8.52
C GLU A 16 7.21 -18.77 8.49
N ILE A 17 7.54 -17.88 7.56
CA ILE A 17 8.88 -17.28 7.47
C ILE A 17 9.22 -16.51 8.75
N ALA A 18 8.32 -15.68 9.26
CA ALA A 18 8.55 -14.87 10.43
C ALA A 18 8.77 -15.71 11.71
N SER A 19 8.18 -16.90 11.80
CA SER A 19 8.32 -17.81 12.94
C SER A 19 9.77 -18.25 13.16
N THR A 20 10.56 -18.25 12.10
CA THR A 20 11.99 -18.61 12.13
C THR A 20 12.91 -17.48 12.63
N HIS A 21 12.36 -16.27 12.80
CA HIS A 21 13.12 -15.07 13.16
C HIS A 21 12.68 -14.51 14.53
N LYS A 22 13.65 -14.09 15.35
CA LYS A 22 13.38 -13.46 16.66
C LYS A 22 12.49 -12.22 16.56
N ALA A 23 12.54 -11.51 15.43
CA ALA A 23 11.70 -10.33 15.19
C ALA A 23 10.22 -10.69 14.93
N GLY A 24 9.92 -11.94 14.55
CA GLY A 24 8.56 -12.40 14.26
C GLY A 24 7.56 -12.15 15.40
N ALA A 25 8.02 -12.27 16.64
CA ALA A 25 7.18 -12.00 17.82
C ALA A 25 6.68 -10.53 17.94
N ARG A 26 7.22 -9.61 17.14
CA ARG A 26 6.81 -8.19 17.10
C ARG A 26 5.90 -7.86 15.93
N LEU A 27 5.54 -8.86 15.12
CA LEU A 27 4.69 -8.70 13.96
C LEU A 27 3.24 -9.02 14.31
N THR A 28 2.34 -8.21 13.77
CA THR A 28 0.92 -8.48 13.66
C THR A 28 0.58 -8.67 12.18
N TYR A 29 -0.51 -9.35 11.88
CA TYR A 29 -0.90 -9.69 10.52
C TYR A 29 -2.30 -9.20 10.25
N LEU A 30 -2.45 -8.40 9.21
CA LEU A 30 -3.72 -7.79 8.82
C LEU A 30 -4.12 -8.32 7.44
N PRO A 31 -5.08 -9.25 7.37
CA PRO A 31 -5.65 -9.66 6.09
C PRO A 31 -6.54 -8.51 5.57
N LEU A 32 -6.15 -7.92 4.44
CA LEU A 32 -6.83 -6.77 3.87
C LEU A 32 -6.57 -6.71 2.35
N ASP A 33 -7.58 -6.39 1.58
CA ASP A 33 -7.40 -5.94 0.20
C ASP A 33 -7.21 -4.42 0.20
N PHE A 34 -5.95 -3.99 0.30
CA PHE A 34 -5.58 -2.58 0.38
C PHE A 34 -5.89 -1.76 -0.89
N LEU A 35 -6.33 -2.41 -1.99
CA LEU A 35 -6.84 -1.71 -3.17
C LEU A 35 -8.23 -1.12 -2.93
N THR A 36 -9.04 -1.81 -2.12
CA THR A 36 -10.47 -1.54 -1.97
C THR A 36 -10.90 -1.23 -0.54
N GLU A 37 -10.06 -1.58 0.44
CA GLU A 37 -10.38 -1.44 1.86
C GLU A 37 -9.48 -0.41 2.54
N ASP A 38 -10.04 0.31 3.51
CA ASP A 38 -9.30 1.27 4.32
C ASP A 38 -8.49 0.56 5.42
N PHE A 39 -7.30 1.07 5.70
CA PHE A 39 -6.51 0.59 6.84
C PHE A 39 -7.20 0.97 8.16
N PRO A 40 -7.33 0.03 9.11
CA PRO A 40 -8.14 0.23 10.32
C PRO A 40 -7.52 1.14 11.37
N ASP A 41 -6.20 1.31 11.34
CA ASP A 41 -5.42 2.01 12.36
C ASP A 41 -4.66 3.21 11.80
N ALA A 42 -4.07 4.00 12.70
CA ALA A 42 -3.13 5.07 12.34
C ALA A 42 -1.68 4.58 12.48
N TYR A 43 -0.87 4.85 11.47
CA TYR A 43 0.53 4.41 11.39
C TYR A 43 1.49 5.60 11.32
N ASP A 44 2.64 5.47 11.95
CA ASP A 44 3.72 6.47 11.83
C ASP A 44 4.51 6.30 10.54
N VAL A 45 4.62 5.06 10.07
CA VAL A 45 5.33 4.69 8.84
C VAL A 45 4.56 3.59 8.12
N ILE A 46 4.36 3.78 6.83
CA ILE A 46 3.89 2.74 5.91
C ILE A 46 5.05 2.42 4.95
N TRP A 47 5.36 1.14 4.79
CA TRP A 47 6.37 0.62 3.88
C TRP A 47 5.70 -0.12 2.72
N TYR A 48 5.76 0.46 1.53
CA TYR A 48 5.17 -0.07 0.29
C TYR A 48 6.31 -0.56 -0.61
N SER A 49 6.65 -1.83 -0.52
CA SER A 49 7.87 -2.39 -1.09
C SER A 49 7.57 -3.50 -2.08
N ASN A 50 8.09 -3.39 -3.30
CA ASN A 50 7.93 -4.36 -4.37
C ASN A 50 6.45 -4.67 -4.71
N VAL A 51 5.63 -3.66 -4.68
CA VAL A 51 4.17 -3.75 -4.91
C VAL A 51 3.72 -2.77 -5.99
N LEU A 52 4.37 -1.60 -6.09
CA LEU A 52 4.02 -0.54 -7.04
C LEU A 52 3.93 -1.08 -8.48
N HIS A 53 4.89 -1.91 -8.86
CA HIS A 53 5.01 -2.48 -10.21
C HIS A 53 3.92 -3.50 -10.58
N ILE A 54 3.17 -4.03 -9.59
CA ILE A 54 2.12 -5.04 -9.82
C ILE A 54 0.83 -4.40 -10.33
N TYR A 55 0.56 -3.17 -9.95
CA TYR A 55 -0.72 -2.49 -10.12
C TYR A 55 -0.66 -1.36 -11.15
N SER A 56 -1.82 -1.05 -11.75
CA SER A 56 -1.97 0.09 -12.65
C SER A 56 -1.75 1.44 -11.93
N PRO A 57 -1.53 2.54 -12.69
CA PRO A 57 -1.44 3.88 -12.13
C PRO A 57 -2.64 4.27 -11.26
N GLN A 58 -3.85 3.90 -11.68
CA GLN A 58 -5.10 4.23 -10.99
C GLN A 58 -5.22 3.47 -9.65
N GLU A 59 -4.84 2.20 -9.65
CA GLU A 59 -4.82 1.37 -8.43
C GLU A 59 -3.78 1.90 -7.44
N ASN A 60 -2.58 2.21 -7.89
CA ASN A 60 -1.54 2.81 -7.05
C ASN A 60 -1.98 4.15 -6.43
N GLN A 61 -2.64 5.02 -7.21
CA GLN A 61 -3.18 6.27 -6.70
C GLN A 61 -4.27 6.04 -5.64
N SER A 62 -5.07 4.97 -5.76
CA SER A 62 -6.04 4.58 -4.74
C SER A 62 -5.34 4.15 -3.45
N VAL A 63 -4.35 3.27 -3.56
CA VAL A 63 -3.52 2.85 -2.41
C VAL A 63 -2.87 4.04 -1.71
N PHE A 64 -2.36 5.03 -2.46
CA PHE A 64 -1.76 6.22 -1.85
C PHE A 64 -2.77 7.06 -1.07
N ARG A 65 -4.03 7.16 -1.53
CA ARG A 65 -5.09 7.83 -0.76
C ARG A 65 -5.44 7.08 0.52
N HIS A 66 -5.57 5.75 0.47
CA HIS A 66 -5.79 4.91 1.65
C HIS A 66 -4.62 5.03 2.64
N ALA A 67 -3.38 4.98 2.14
CA ALA A 67 -2.19 5.14 2.95
C ALA A 67 -2.13 6.52 3.62
N LEU A 68 -2.48 7.59 2.88
CA LEU A 68 -2.52 8.95 3.46
C LEU A 68 -3.55 9.06 4.58
N ALA A 69 -4.73 8.47 4.40
CA ALA A 69 -5.80 8.48 5.40
C ALA A 69 -5.41 7.72 6.68
N ALA A 70 -4.57 6.69 6.55
CA ALA A 70 -4.10 5.85 7.65
C ALA A 70 -2.82 6.36 8.32
N LEU A 71 -2.14 7.34 7.75
CA LEU A 71 -0.94 7.90 8.36
C LEU A 71 -1.28 8.90 9.47
N SER A 72 -0.52 8.82 10.57
CA SER A 72 -0.52 9.87 11.60
C SER A 72 -0.06 11.20 10.98
N PRO A 73 -0.45 12.37 11.55
CA PRO A 73 0.06 13.67 11.11
C PRO A 73 1.60 13.71 11.09
N GLY A 74 2.18 14.05 9.95
CA GLY A 74 3.64 14.03 9.73
C GLY A 74 4.23 12.63 9.54
N GLY A 75 3.42 11.59 9.49
CA GLY A 75 3.81 10.21 9.21
C GLY A 75 4.42 10.04 7.82
N ARG A 76 5.01 8.89 7.54
CA ARG A 76 5.81 8.67 6.34
C ARG A 76 5.30 7.48 5.54
N LEU A 77 5.16 7.67 4.24
CA LEU A 77 5.09 6.59 3.26
C LEU A 77 6.45 6.42 2.63
N LEU A 78 6.99 5.21 2.67
CA LEU A 78 8.21 4.81 2.01
C LEU A 78 7.85 3.83 0.90
N ILE A 79 8.22 4.15 -0.33
CA ILE A 79 7.98 3.29 -1.50
C ILE A 79 9.34 2.81 -1.99
N GLN A 80 9.57 1.51 -1.93
CA GLN A 80 10.72 0.86 -2.53
C GLN A 80 10.29 0.08 -3.75
N ASP A 81 10.86 0.41 -4.90
CA ASP A 81 10.57 -0.29 -6.15
C ASP A 81 11.65 -0.01 -7.20
N ALA A 82 11.61 -0.75 -8.31
CA ALA A 82 12.39 -0.45 -9.49
C ALA A 82 11.80 0.79 -10.17
N PHE A 83 12.57 1.88 -10.24
CA PHE A 83 12.12 3.12 -10.87
C PHE A 83 12.89 3.41 -12.15
N LEU A 84 12.19 3.94 -13.14
CA LEU A 84 12.79 4.55 -14.31
C LEU A 84 13.15 6.01 -14.01
N HIS A 85 14.34 6.44 -14.45
CA HIS A 85 14.91 7.75 -14.11
C HIS A 85 14.94 8.72 -15.28
N ASP A 86 14.89 8.22 -16.52
CA ASP A 86 14.96 9.03 -17.72
C ASP A 86 13.57 9.38 -18.29
N LYS A 87 13.57 10.30 -19.25
CA LYS A 87 12.33 10.71 -19.92
C LYS A 87 11.75 9.64 -20.82
N ASP A 88 12.63 8.83 -21.42
CA ASP A 88 12.24 7.85 -22.45
C ASP A 88 11.79 6.53 -21.80
N GLY A 89 12.06 6.31 -20.52
CA GLY A 89 11.68 5.10 -19.80
C GLY A 89 12.57 3.89 -20.14
N LEU A 90 13.83 4.15 -20.46
CA LEU A 90 14.81 3.13 -20.86
C LEU A 90 15.92 2.94 -19.84
N PHE A 91 16.04 3.81 -18.87
CA PHE A 91 17.12 3.78 -17.88
C PHE A 91 16.58 3.77 -16.44
N PRO A 92 17.11 2.94 -15.53
CA PRO A 92 18.12 1.88 -15.77
C PRO A 92 17.60 0.77 -16.68
N GLU A 93 18.50 0.11 -17.41
CA GLU A 93 18.14 -0.96 -18.34
C GLU A 93 17.41 -2.10 -17.64
N GLU A 94 17.85 -2.50 -16.46
CA GLU A 94 17.23 -3.54 -15.64
C GLU A 94 15.77 -3.20 -15.30
N ALA A 95 15.50 -1.96 -14.89
CA ALA A 95 14.14 -1.51 -14.61
C ALA A 95 13.27 -1.47 -15.87
N SER A 96 13.86 -1.12 -17.02
CA SER A 96 13.18 -1.17 -18.32
C SER A 96 12.85 -2.61 -18.73
N LEU A 97 13.78 -3.55 -18.56
CA LEU A 97 13.56 -4.97 -18.84
C LEU A 97 12.56 -5.58 -17.84
N PHE A 98 12.55 -5.12 -16.60
CA PHE A 98 11.58 -5.55 -15.61
C PHE A 98 10.15 -5.19 -16.01
N ALA A 99 9.93 -4.08 -16.72
CA ALA A 99 8.62 -3.74 -17.28
C ALA A 99 8.10 -4.81 -18.25
N VAL A 100 8.99 -5.44 -19.03
CA VAL A 100 8.62 -6.56 -19.92
C VAL A 100 8.18 -7.78 -19.09
N SER A 101 8.85 -8.05 -17.99
CA SER A 101 8.44 -9.11 -17.07
C SER A 101 7.05 -8.82 -16.48
N MET A 102 6.79 -7.58 -16.10
CA MET A 102 5.46 -7.18 -15.58
C MET A 102 4.37 -7.36 -16.63
N LEU A 103 4.64 -7.04 -17.87
CA LEU A 103 3.71 -7.27 -18.98
C LEU A 103 3.37 -8.76 -19.16
N LEU A 104 4.32 -9.66 -18.89
CA LEU A 104 4.13 -11.11 -19.07
C LEU A 104 3.48 -11.79 -17.86
N PHE A 105 3.74 -11.31 -16.66
CA PHE A 105 3.38 -12.01 -15.41
C PHE A 105 2.31 -11.31 -14.57
N THR A 106 1.88 -10.12 -14.94
CA THR A 106 0.82 -9.39 -14.25
C THR A 106 -0.27 -8.95 -15.23
N GLU A 107 -1.45 -8.63 -14.73
CA GLU A 107 -2.55 -8.15 -15.57
C GLU A 107 -2.37 -6.68 -16.00
N ARG A 108 -1.75 -5.86 -15.15
CA ARG A 108 -1.71 -4.40 -15.30
C ARG A 108 -0.43 -3.75 -14.79
N GLY A 109 0.53 -4.58 -14.38
CA GLY A 109 1.78 -4.09 -13.82
C GLY A 109 2.69 -3.47 -14.88
N ASN A 110 3.57 -2.62 -14.40
CA ASN A 110 4.59 -1.93 -15.19
C ASN A 110 5.69 -1.40 -14.28
N THR A 111 6.80 -0.97 -14.85
CA THR A 111 7.79 -0.17 -14.14
C THR A 111 7.51 1.31 -14.38
N TYR A 112 7.50 2.10 -13.32
CA TYR A 112 7.08 3.49 -13.36
C TYR A 112 8.25 4.45 -13.18
N LYS A 113 8.11 5.66 -13.73
CA LYS A 113 9.08 6.73 -13.53
C LYS A 113 8.94 7.29 -12.11
N ALA A 114 10.06 7.56 -11.47
CA ALA A 114 10.05 8.23 -10.16
C ALA A 114 9.31 9.58 -10.20
N ALA A 115 9.37 10.28 -11.34
CA ALA A 115 8.67 11.55 -11.54
C ALA A 115 7.13 11.37 -11.59
N GLU A 116 6.64 10.30 -12.25
CA GLU A 116 5.20 9.98 -12.30
C GLU A 116 4.68 9.59 -10.92
N THR A 117 5.40 8.71 -10.22
CA THR A 117 5.02 8.30 -8.86
C THR A 117 4.99 9.50 -7.91
N ARG A 118 5.94 10.44 -8.05
CA ARG A 118 5.93 11.69 -7.29
C ARG A 118 4.69 12.54 -7.59
N ALA A 119 4.27 12.64 -8.86
CA ALA A 119 3.06 13.37 -9.23
C ALA A 119 1.83 12.73 -8.58
N TRP A 120 1.67 11.40 -8.64
CA TRP A 120 0.57 10.70 -8.00
C TRP A 120 0.52 10.89 -6.48
N LEU A 121 1.67 10.90 -5.83
CA LEU A 121 1.77 11.19 -4.39
C LEU A 121 1.35 12.63 -4.07
N THR A 122 1.75 13.60 -4.91
CA THR A 122 1.34 14.99 -4.77
C THR A 122 -0.18 15.14 -4.93
N ASP A 123 -0.74 14.50 -5.96
CA ASP A 123 -2.19 14.51 -6.22
C ASP A 123 -2.99 13.81 -5.10
N ALA A 124 -2.41 12.82 -4.44
CA ALA A 124 -2.99 12.17 -3.26
C ALA A 124 -2.94 13.07 -2.01
N GLY A 125 -2.15 14.14 -2.00
CA GLY A 125 -2.02 15.08 -0.88
C GLY A 125 -0.79 14.89 0.00
N PHE A 126 0.19 14.10 -0.41
CA PHE A 126 1.46 13.98 0.28
C PHE A 126 2.34 15.21 0.05
N GLU A 127 3.16 15.51 1.05
CA GLU A 127 4.12 16.61 1.05
C GLU A 127 5.57 16.10 1.17
N ARG A 128 6.55 16.97 0.93
CA ARG A 128 7.99 16.73 1.16
C ARG A 128 8.48 15.43 0.51
N ILE A 129 8.05 15.18 -0.72
CA ILE A 129 8.41 13.99 -1.46
C ILE A 129 9.86 14.08 -1.93
N LYS A 130 10.68 13.08 -1.60
CA LYS A 130 12.10 13.00 -1.98
C LYS A 130 12.51 11.57 -2.34
N VAL A 131 13.49 11.49 -3.22
CA VAL A 131 14.19 10.25 -3.52
C VAL A 131 15.28 10.05 -2.49
N LEU A 132 15.25 8.95 -1.77
CA LEU A 132 16.33 8.51 -0.91
C LEU A 132 17.26 7.64 -1.75
N ARG A 133 18.48 8.13 -2.04
CA ARG A 133 19.46 7.31 -2.74
C ARG A 133 20.05 6.30 -1.77
N MET A 134 19.97 5.01 -2.09
CA MET A 134 20.74 3.99 -1.40
C MET A 134 22.23 4.16 -1.72
N LYS A 135 23.11 3.92 -0.75
CA LYS A 135 24.56 3.96 -0.98
C LYS A 135 24.94 2.89 -2.03
N LYS A 136 25.72 3.29 -3.05
CA LYS A 136 26.38 2.34 -3.96
C LYS A 136 27.11 1.27 -3.15
N GLY A 137 26.80 0.01 -3.42
CA GLY A 137 27.50 -1.11 -2.77
C GLY A 137 26.68 -2.36 -2.52
N THR A 138 25.37 -2.35 -2.78
CA THR A 138 24.57 -3.57 -2.90
C THR A 138 24.34 -3.80 -4.38
N GLU A 139 24.80 -4.93 -4.85
CA GLU A 139 24.85 -5.30 -6.25
C GLU A 139 23.47 -5.24 -6.91
N ASP A 140 23.43 -4.65 -8.10
CA ASP A 140 22.59 -4.91 -9.26
C ASP A 140 21.11 -4.47 -9.29
N TRP A 141 20.51 -3.93 -8.23
CA TRP A 141 19.19 -3.32 -8.34
C TRP A 141 19.29 -1.87 -7.88
N GLU A 142 19.22 -0.93 -8.80
CA GLU A 142 19.03 0.49 -8.44
C GLU A 142 17.59 0.71 -7.94
N ASP A 143 17.19 -0.06 -6.93
CA ASP A 143 15.96 0.18 -6.20
C ASP A 143 16.01 1.58 -5.61
N GLY A 144 15.14 2.43 -6.08
CA GLY A 144 14.93 3.73 -5.49
C GLY A 144 13.98 3.65 -4.31
N ILE A 145 14.21 4.47 -3.29
CA ILE A 145 13.21 4.71 -2.26
C ILE A 145 12.66 6.11 -2.42
N LEU A 146 11.35 6.22 -2.57
CA LEU A 146 10.63 7.49 -2.44
C LEU A 146 10.11 7.61 -1.01
N GLU A 147 10.46 8.70 -0.33
CA GLU A 147 9.83 9.11 0.93
C GLU A 147 8.81 10.21 0.64
N ALA A 148 7.60 10.05 1.15
CA ALA A 148 6.57 11.08 1.15
C ALA A 148 6.00 11.24 2.57
N ARG A 149 5.56 12.45 2.94
CA ARG A 149 5.01 12.72 4.26
C ARG A 149 3.55 13.12 4.19
N SER A 150 2.78 12.64 5.14
CA SER A 150 1.45 13.19 5.39
C SER A 150 1.58 14.63 5.92
N PRO A 151 0.60 15.52 5.64
CA PRO A 151 0.57 16.86 6.22
C PRO A 151 0.66 16.82 7.75
N GLY A 152 1.36 17.79 8.35
CA GLY A 152 1.53 17.88 9.80
C GLY A 152 0.23 18.20 10.54
N THR A 153 -0.77 18.71 9.84
CA THR A 153 -2.13 18.94 10.34
C THR A 153 -3.09 18.30 9.36
N ILE A 154 -3.61 17.13 9.69
CA ILE A 154 -4.71 16.54 8.92
C ILE A 154 -6.00 17.17 9.46
N ALA A 155 -6.70 17.96 8.63
CA ALA A 155 -8.10 18.22 8.85
C ALA A 155 -8.82 16.86 8.72
N ARG A 156 -9.02 16.16 9.85
CA ARG A 156 -9.79 14.91 9.86
C ARG A 156 -11.21 15.27 9.43
N THR A 157 -11.58 14.94 8.21
CA THR A 157 -12.99 14.81 7.86
C THR A 157 -13.54 13.75 8.82
N PRO A 158 -14.55 14.07 9.64
CA PRO A 158 -15.09 13.08 10.57
C PRO A 158 -15.55 11.89 9.74
N ALA A 159 -14.99 10.72 10.01
CA ALA A 159 -15.51 9.46 9.50
C ALA A 159 -17.02 9.47 9.80
N HIS A 160 -17.82 9.23 8.80
CA HIS A 160 -19.26 9.03 8.96
C HIS A 160 -19.41 7.91 10.00
N ARG A 161 -19.72 8.29 11.25
CA ARG A 161 -20.24 7.35 12.22
C ARG A 161 -21.55 6.83 11.64
N THR A 162 -21.51 5.68 11.02
CA THR A 162 -22.71 4.90 10.81
C THR A 162 -23.25 4.62 12.20
N GLY A 163 -24.35 5.35 12.50
CA GLY A 163 -25.00 5.27 13.81
C GLY A 163 -25.32 3.81 14.13
N SER A 164 -25.02 3.41 15.35
CA SER A 164 -25.51 2.19 15.93
C SER A 164 -27.04 2.22 15.84
N ALA A 165 -27.59 1.49 14.90
CA ALA A 165 -29.01 1.19 14.88
C ALA A 165 -29.29 0.30 16.08
N THR A 166 -29.90 0.91 17.09
CA THR A 166 -30.55 0.24 18.22
C THR A 166 -31.35 -0.95 17.74
N GLY A 167 -31.16 -2.08 18.40
CA GLY A 167 -31.80 -3.34 18.13
C GLY A 167 -33.32 -3.24 17.98
N ARG A 168 -33.78 -3.69 16.84
CA ARG A 168 -35.12 -4.27 16.71
C ARG A 168 -34.91 -5.74 16.31
N SER A 169 -35.22 -6.59 17.26
CA SER A 169 -35.32 -8.03 17.04
C SER A 169 -36.33 -8.28 15.92
N TRP A 170 -35.84 -8.81 14.84
CA TRP A 170 -36.68 -9.34 13.77
C TRP A 170 -37.27 -10.65 14.27
N VAL A 171 -38.60 -10.73 14.41
CA VAL A 171 -39.36 -11.94 14.68
C VAL A 171 -39.97 -12.37 13.35
N PRO A 172 -39.70 -13.61 12.85
CA PRO A 172 -40.35 -14.07 11.64
C PRO A 172 -41.82 -14.36 11.90
N PRO A 173 -42.72 -14.11 10.93
CA PRO A 173 -44.13 -14.49 11.07
C PRO A 173 -44.29 -16.02 11.07
N SER A 174 -45.05 -16.51 12.02
CA SER A 174 -45.45 -17.93 12.15
C SER A 174 -46.26 -18.34 10.93
N SER A 175 -45.82 -19.40 10.27
CA SER A 175 -46.60 -20.12 9.27
C SER A 175 -47.75 -20.85 9.98
N ALA A 176 -48.96 -20.34 9.84
CA ALA A 176 -50.16 -21.11 10.10
C ALA A 176 -51.08 -20.95 8.88
N GLY A 177 -51.50 -22.07 8.33
CA GLY A 177 -52.61 -22.12 7.40
C GLY A 177 -52.41 -22.99 6.17
N SER A 178 -52.63 -24.28 6.37
CA SER A 178 -53.29 -25.27 5.50
C SER A 178 -53.98 -24.70 4.24
N TRP A 179 -53.68 -25.25 3.08
CA TRP A 179 -54.46 -26.07 2.14
C TRP A 179 -53.55 -26.54 1.02
#